data_445eca3365c9fb2d41fec5eb721d5a4b
#
_entry.id   445eca3365c9fb2d41fec5eb721d5a4b
#
_cell.length_a   1.000
_cell.length_b   1.000
_cell.length_c   1.000
_cell.angle_alpha   90.00
_cell.angle_beta   90.00
_cell.angle_gamma   90.00
#
_symmetry.space_group_name_H-M   'P 1'
#
loop_
_entity.id
_entity.type
_entity.pdbx_description
1 polymer ?
#
loop_
_entity_poly.entity_id
_entity_poly.type
_entity_poly.pdbx_seq_one_letter_code
_entity_poly.pdbx_strand_id
1 'polypeptide(L)'
;AFLIILPSIKPPTTQASESFPFLHFVKVSNQDYASSPNIVDVYLVSWEGCPYGATQSWPLYLALSHYGKINVTPIWSDPEPLPSPTGGVSTPMQVPGLLFQTFIPNGSVHFHFFYMIGRMFTNNDSISLTNGTIVPYSGDSIVTLEQQELQKDVPNWVYNLIAKYELNTPFGQYPNLADAGNPPHIATVILITGPNGTWMIIGYDQTLNSVAPYYFATSGYTPQELYGNISKGVIPKVNVTSNPYAYAQLETTSYIQEEAQQILNVIKEAM
;
A
#
# COMPACT_ATOMS: atom_id res chain seq x y z
N ALA A 1 15.39 -4.94 -10.64
CA ALA A 1 14.19 -5.65 -11.10
C ALA A 1 13.54 -6.29 -9.89
N PHE A 2 12.40 -5.76 -9.44
CA PHE A 2 11.60 -6.37 -8.38
C PHE A 2 10.97 -7.64 -8.92
N LEU A 3 11.42 -8.78 -8.45
CA LEU A 3 10.73 -10.03 -8.67
C LEU A 3 10.01 -10.39 -7.38
N ILE A 4 8.79 -9.87 -7.15
CA ILE A 4 7.86 -10.58 -6.29
C ILE A 4 7.40 -11.75 -7.13
N ILE A 5 8.15 -12.85 -7.07
CA ILE A 5 7.65 -14.13 -7.55
C ILE A 5 6.54 -14.48 -6.57
N LEU A 6 5.29 -14.24 -6.95
CA LEU A 6 4.15 -14.83 -6.28
C LEU A 6 4.22 -16.34 -6.56
N PRO A 7 4.70 -17.15 -5.62
CA PRO A 7 4.51 -18.58 -5.74
C PRO A 7 3.01 -18.84 -5.58
N SER A 8 2.49 -19.78 -6.36
CA SER A 8 1.20 -20.40 -6.13
C SER A 8 1.28 -21.18 -4.80
N ILE A 9 1.18 -20.47 -3.66
CA ILE A 9 1.34 -21.05 -2.33
C ILE A 9 -0.02 -21.59 -1.89
N LYS A 10 -0.15 -22.93 -1.89
CA LYS A 10 -1.12 -23.58 -1.01
C LYS A 10 -0.72 -23.26 0.44
N PRO A 11 -1.63 -22.72 1.26
CA PRO A 11 -1.32 -22.49 2.67
C PRO A 11 -0.97 -23.84 3.34
N PRO A 12 0.03 -23.86 4.24
CA PRO A 12 0.33 -25.07 5.01
C PRO A 12 -0.88 -25.42 5.87
N THR A 13 -1.38 -26.64 5.71
CA THR A 13 -2.40 -27.23 6.57
C THR A 13 -1.74 -27.62 7.89
N THR A 14 -2.05 -26.91 8.98
CA THR A 14 -2.28 -27.36 10.37
C THR A 14 -1.89 -26.30 11.40
N GLN A 15 -2.81 -25.94 12.20
CA GLN A 15 -3.09 -24.99 13.27
C GLN A 15 -3.90 -23.81 12.74
N ALA A 16 -4.87 -23.34 13.55
CA ALA A 16 -5.55 -22.08 13.28
C ALA A 16 -4.47 -20.99 13.22
N SER A 17 -3.85 -20.81 12.07
CA SER A 17 -2.86 -19.81 11.80
C SER A 17 -3.59 -18.49 11.88
N GLU A 18 -3.16 -17.59 12.75
CA GLU A 18 -3.45 -16.18 12.56
C GLU A 18 -3.28 -15.92 11.08
N SER A 19 -4.33 -15.53 10.38
CA SER A 19 -4.27 -15.33 8.94
C SER A 19 -3.24 -14.24 8.67
N PHE A 20 -2.30 -14.53 7.77
CA PHE A 20 -1.20 -13.62 7.46
C PHE A 20 -1.74 -12.44 6.65
N PRO A 21 -1.52 -11.17 7.04
CA PRO A 21 -2.17 -10.00 6.45
C PRO A 21 -1.56 -9.57 5.10
N PHE A 22 -1.13 -10.51 4.27
CA PHE A 22 -0.54 -10.22 2.97
C PHE A 22 -1.61 -10.24 1.88
N LEU A 23 -1.75 -9.11 1.18
CA LEU A 23 -2.67 -8.89 0.06
C LEU A 23 -4.17 -9.06 0.41
N HIS A 24 -4.55 -8.91 1.67
CA HIS A 24 -5.94 -8.79 2.15
C HIS A 24 -5.97 -8.30 3.60
N PHE A 25 -7.07 -7.66 4.02
CA PHE A 25 -7.23 -7.21 5.40
C PHE A 25 -7.44 -8.38 6.35
N VAL A 26 -6.73 -8.34 7.48
CA VAL A 26 -6.84 -9.31 8.57
C VAL A 26 -6.90 -8.58 9.90
N LYS A 27 -7.75 -9.04 10.81
CA LYS A 27 -7.70 -8.61 12.21
C LYS A 27 -6.48 -9.25 12.89
N VAL A 28 -5.47 -8.44 13.19
CA VAL A 28 -4.18 -8.91 13.74
C VAL A 28 -4.07 -8.75 15.26
N SER A 29 -4.99 -8.01 15.89
CA SER A 29 -5.03 -7.84 17.34
C SER A 29 -6.44 -7.48 17.82
N ASN A 30 -6.76 -7.88 19.07
CA ASN A 30 -7.95 -7.40 19.77
C ASN A 30 -7.66 -6.13 20.59
N GLN A 31 -6.43 -5.62 20.59
CA GLN A 31 -6.05 -4.41 21.31
C GLN A 31 -6.41 -3.17 20.50
N ASP A 32 -6.86 -2.16 21.23
CA ASP A 32 -6.99 -0.80 20.78
C ASP A 32 -5.65 -0.08 20.99
N TYR A 33 -5.01 0.32 19.91
CA TYR A 33 -3.78 1.10 19.93
C TYR A 33 -4.02 2.56 19.50
N ALA A 34 -5.29 2.98 19.37
CA ALA A 34 -5.61 4.33 18.96
C ALA A 34 -5.04 5.38 19.93
N SER A 35 -4.76 6.55 19.39
CA SER A 35 -4.14 7.67 20.12
C SER A 35 -4.99 8.20 21.26
N SER A 36 -6.30 7.96 21.26
CA SER A 36 -7.26 8.35 22.29
C SER A 36 -8.48 7.44 22.29
N PRO A 37 -9.21 7.31 23.42
CA PRO A 37 -10.46 6.55 23.48
C PRO A 37 -11.48 7.04 22.44
N ASN A 38 -12.21 6.10 21.85
CA ASN A 38 -13.25 6.33 20.83
C ASN A 38 -12.74 6.96 19.52
N ILE A 39 -11.45 6.83 19.25
CA ILE A 39 -10.84 7.22 17.97
C ILE A 39 -10.50 5.96 17.19
N VAL A 40 -10.55 6.06 15.87
CA VAL A 40 -9.95 5.10 14.96
C VAL A 40 -8.77 5.78 14.29
N ASP A 41 -7.59 5.24 14.48
CA ASP A 41 -6.39 5.67 13.77
C ASP A 41 -6.14 4.76 12.56
N VAL A 42 -5.93 5.37 11.40
CA VAL A 42 -5.51 4.73 10.16
C VAL A 42 -4.06 5.10 9.90
N TYR A 43 -3.21 4.11 9.66
CA TYR A 43 -1.79 4.32 9.35
C TYR A 43 -1.49 3.79 7.96
N LEU A 44 -0.81 4.59 7.16
CA LEU A 44 -0.14 4.15 5.94
C LEU A 44 1.37 4.20 6.19
N VAL A 45 2.04 3.09 6.01
CA VAL A 45 3.50 3.00 5.97
C VAL A 45 3.92 2.52 4.59
N SER A 46 4.79 3.27 3.93
CA SER A 46 5.19 2.97 2.55
C SER A 46 6.55 3.61 2.25
N TRP A 47 6.99 3.54 1.02
CA TRP A 47 8.00 4.42 0.44
C TRP A 47 7.41 5.17 -0.76
N GLU A 48 7.94 6.37 -1.07
CA GLU A 48 7.30 7.28 -2.02
C GLU A 48 7.16 6.69 -3.43
N GLY A 49 8.15 5.89 -3.84
CA GLY A 49 8.16 5.24 -5.15
C GLY A 49 7.38 3.92 -5.23
N CYS A 50 6.79 3.41 -4.14
CA CYS A 50 6.17 2.10 -4.11
C CYS A 50 4.95 1.98 -5.04
N PRO A 51 4.94 1.01 -6.00
CA PRO A 51 3.79 0.82 -6.87
C PRO A 51 2.54 0.31 -6.13
N TYR A 52 2.69 -0.47 -5.05
CA TYR A 52 1.58 -0.92 -4.22
C TYR A 52 1.05 0.22 -3.36
N GLY A 53 1.96 1.06 -2.82
CA GLY A 53 1.58 2.30 -2.14
C GLY A 53 0.84 3.27 -3.07
N ALA A 54 1.30 3.40 -4.31
CA ALA A 54 0.62 4.19 -5.33
C ALA A 54 -0.79 3.64 -5.63
N THR A 55 -0.94 2.31 -5.79
CA THR A 55 -2.24 1.66 -6.00
C THR A 55 -3.19 1.93 -4.82
N GLN A 56 -2.73 1.75 -3.59
CA GLN A 56 -3.53 1.92 -2.38
C GLN A 56 -3.85 3.38 -2.04
N SER A 57 -3.08 4.32 -2.56
CA SER A 57 -3.27 5.74 -2.26
C SER A 57 -4.64 6.28 -2.73
N TRP A 58 -5.17 5.76 -3.83
CA TRP A 58 -6.46 6.19 -4.39
C TRP A 58 -7.66 5.75 -3.54
N PRO A 59 -7.82 4.45 -3.19
CA PRO A 59 -8.91 4.03 -2.31
C PRO A 59 -8.79 4.64 -0.91
N LEU A 60 -7.56 4.80 -0.36
CA LEU A 60 -7.35 5.52 0.89
C LEU A 60 -7.83 6.96 0.82
N TYR A 61 -7.44 7.69 -0.23
CA TYR A 61 -7.88 9.07 -0.44
C TYR A 61 -9.41 9.14 -0.49
N LEU A 62 -10.05 8.27 -1.26
CA LEU A 62 -11.51 8.26 -1.42
C LEU A 62 -12.20 7.93 -0.08
N ALA A 63 -11.77 6.90 0.64
CA ALA A 63 -12.34 6.51 1.93
C ALA A 63 -12.14 7.59 2.99
N LEU A 64 -10.93 8.12 3.15
CA LEU A 64 -10.59 9.07 4.19
C LEU A 64 -11.14 10.48 3.93
N SER A 65 -11.49 10.81 2.68
CA SER A 65 -12.19 12.08 2.34
C SER A 65 -13.54 12.22 3.04
N HIS A 66 -14.14 11.11 3.52
CA HIS A 66 -15.34 11.14 4.36
C HIS A 66 -15.08 11.63 5.79
N TYR A 67 -13.84 11.57 6.26
CA TYR A 67 -13.46 11.79 7.64
C TYR A 67 -12.57 13.01 7.87
N GLY A 68 -12.17 13.70 6.80
CA GLY A 68 -11.32 14.86 6.94
C GLY A 68 -10.91 15.50 5.61
N LYS A 69 -10.15 16.57 5.73
CA LYS A 69 -9.54 17.26 4.59
C LYS A 69 -8.16 16.69 4.34
N ILE A 70 -7.90 16.27 3.11
CA ILE A 70 -6.66 15.63 2.69
C ILE A 70 -5.97 16.50 1.65
N ASN A 71 -4.68 16.80 1.84
CA ASN A 71 -3.83 17.32 0.79
C ASN A 71 -2.88 16.23 0.31
N VAL A 72 -2.73 16.13 -0.99
CA VAL A 72 -1.88 15.14 -1.67
C VAL A 72 -1.13 15.77 -2.84
N THR A 73 -0.05 15.11 -3.25
CA THR A 73 0.66 15.38 -4.49
C THR A 73 0.50 14.19 -5.43
N PRO A 74 -0.12 14.36 -6.62
CA PRO A 74 -0.14 13.31 -7.63
C PRO A 74 1.26 12.99 -8.15
N ILE A 75 1.61 11.70 -8.15
CA ILE A 75 2.94 11.21 -8.53
C ILE A 75 2.86 9.95 -9.40
N TRP A 76 3.95 9.63 -10.06
CA TRP A 76 4.20 8.29 -10.59
C TRP A 76 5.05 7.48 -9.60
N SER A 77 4.76 6.20 -9.44
CA SER A 77 5.67 5.28 -8.72
C SER A 77 7.00 5.12 -9.46
N ASP A 78 7.93 4.43 -8.84
CA ASP A 78 9.09 3.92 -9.57
C ASP A 78 8.64 2.86 -10.58
N PRO A 79 9.37 2.71 -11.71
CA PRO A 79 9.06 1.68 -12.69
C PRO A 79 9.47 0.30 -12.17
N GLU A 80 8.48 -0.56 -11.92
CA GLU A 80 8.66 -1.91 -11.37
C GLU A 80 7.92 -2.97 -12.19
N PRO A 81 8.44 -4.22 -12.26
CA PRO A 81 7.68 -5.34 -12.77
C PRO A 81 6.43 -5.57 -11.91
N LEU A 82 5.25 -5.63 -12.54
CA LEU A 82 3.97 -5.78 -11.85
C LEU A 82 3.35 -7.15 -12.17
N PRO A 83 2.56 -7.75 -11.26
CA PRO A 83 1.78 -8.94 -11.56
C PRO A 83 0.95 -8.73 -12.83
N SER A 84 0.99 -9.68 -13.77
CA SER A 84 0.36 -9.53 -15.09
C SER A 84 -0.85 -10.45 -15.25
N PRO A 85 -1.92 -10.01 -15.95
CA PRO A 85 -3.08 -10.86 -16.27
C PRO A 85 -2.75 -12.12 -17.08
N THR A 86 -1.62 -12.13 -17.78
CA THR A 86 -1.15 -13.31 -18.54
C THR A 86 -0.33 -14.29 -17.72
N GLY A 87 -0.17 -14.00 -16.41
CA GLY A 87 0.70 -14.73 -15.50
C GLY A 87 2.12 -14.16 -15.47
N GLY A 88 2.84 -14.39 -14.35
CA GLY A 88 4.16 -13.83 -14.13
C GLY A 88 4.13 -12.32 -13.88
N VAL A 89 5.16 -11.62 -14.35
CA VAL A 89 5.33 -10.17 -14.18
C VAL A 89 5.52 -9.45 -15.52
N SER A 90 5.10 -8.19 -15.57
CA SER A 90 5.30 -7.31 -16.72
C SER A 90 6.75 -6.86 -16.88
N THR A 91 7.06 -6.18 -17.98
CA THR A 91 8.17 -5.23 -17.99
C THR A 91 7.96 -4.15 -16.94
N PRO A 92 9.03 -3.46 -16.45
CA PRO A 92 8.88 -2.39 -15.49
C PRO A 92 7.89 -1.31 -15.96
N MET A 93 6.92 -0.99 -15.10
CA MET A 93 5.87 0.02 -15.35
C MET A 93 5.71 0.94 -14.14
N GLN A 94 5.30 2.17 -14.38
CA GLN A 94 4.95 3.12 -13.33
C GLN A 94 3.45 3.10 -13.06
N VAL A 95 3.08 3.20 -11.80
CA VAL A 95 1.70 3.26 -11.33
C VAL A 95 1.37 4.71 -10.96
N PRO A 96 0.27 5.30 -11.43
CA PRO A 96 -0.19 6.60 -10.95
C PRO A 96 -0.59 6.47 -9.48
N GLY A 97 -0.17 7.43 -8.65
CA GLY A 97 -0.41 7.42 -7.22
C GLY A 97 -0.51 8.81 -6.60
N LEU A 98 -0.71 8.85 -5.29
CA LEU A 98 -0.78 10.05 -4.48
C LEU A 98 0.23 9.96 -3.33
N LEU A 99 0.99 11.03 -3.11
CA LEU A 99 1.72 11.24 -1.86
C LEU A 99 0.87 12.09 -0.92
N PHE A 100 0.57 11.57 0.26
CA PHE A 100 -0.14 12.30 1.30
C PHE A 100 0.78 13.36 1.91
N GLN A 101 0.23 14.58 2.10
CA GLN A 101 0.95 15.73 2.64
C GLN A 101 0.40 16.15 4.00
N THR A 102 -0.91 16.23 4.12
CA THR A 102 -1.59 16.56 5.37
C THR A 102 -2.96 15.90 5.44
N PHE A 103 -3.39 15.59 6.67
CA PHE A 103 -4.76 15.20 6.99
C PHE A 103 -5.26 16.05 8.14
N ILE A 104 -6.44 16.66 7.99
CA ILE A 104 -7.11 17.43 9.04
C ILE A 104 -8.43 16.71 9.33
N PRO A 105 -8.55 15.98 10.45
CA PRO A 105 -9.75 15.23 10.78
C PRO A 105 -10.95 16.16 11.06
N ASN A 106 -12.16 15.68 10.75
CA ASN A 106 -13.42 16.33 11.11
C ASN A 106 -14.25 15.53 12.12
N GLY A 107 -13.66 14.51 12.73
CA GLY A 107 -14.31 13.61 13.68
C GLY A 107 -13.36 12.62 14.32
N SER A 108 -13.86 11.40 14.59
CA SER A 108 -13.16 10.37 15.35
C SER A 108 -12.22 9.48 14.52
N VAL A 109 -12.04 9.74 13.24
CA VAL A 109 -11.08 9.01 12.39
C VAL A 109 -9.89 9.91 12.09
N HIS A 110 -8.70 9.45 12.45
CA HIS A 110 -7.46 10.15 12.19
C HIS A 110 -6.62 9.34 11.21
N PHE A 111 -5.80 10.01 10.41
CA PHE A 111 -4.94 9.39 9.42
C PHE A 111 -3.50 9.85 9.60
N HIS A 112 -2.61 8.88 9.67
CA HIS A 112 -1.16 9.03 9.80
C HIS A 112 -0.48 8.34 8.62
N PHE A 113 0.53 8.96 8.03
CA PHE A 113 1.27 8.39 6.92
C PHE A 113 2.76 8.60 7.12
N PHE A 114 3.53 7.58 6.79
CA PHE A 114 4.98 7.55 6.96
C PHE A 114 5.62 6.96 5.71
N TYR A 115 6.56 7.69 5.14
CA TYR A 115 7.36 7.22 4.03
C TYR A 115 8.76 6.92 4.54
N MET A 116 9.14 5.63 4.53
CA MET A 116 10.43 5.14 5.04
C MET A 116 11.59 5.66 4.21
N ILE A 117 11.43 5.62 2.88
CA ILE A 117 12.38 6.14 1.90
C ILE A 117 11.61 6.84 0.78
N GLY A 118 12.32 7.60 -0.06
CA GLY A 118 11.76 8.23 -1.25
C GLY A 118 11.64 7.24 -2.41
N ARG A 119 12.69 7.14 -3.23
CA ARG A 119 12.70 6.31 -4.44
C ARG A 119 13.90 5.38 -4.49
N MET A 120 13.74 4.25 -5.17
CA MET A 120 14.82 3.32 -5.45
C MET A 120 15.31 3.47 -6.90
N PHE A 121 16.61 3.58 -7.08
CA PHE A 121 17.26 3.73 -8.38
C PHE A 121 18.09 2.49 -8.68
N THR A 122 17.45 1.47 -9.26
CA THR A 122 18.06 0.16 -9.51
C THR A 122 19.19 0.17 -10.56
N ASN A 123 19.27 1.24 -11.37
CA ASN A 123 20.30 1.37 -12.40
C ASN A 123 21.66 1.85 -11.86
N ASN A 124 21.72 2.36 -10.64
CA ASN A 124 22.94 2.84 -10.00
C ASN A 124 23.09 2.44 -8.52
N ASP A 125 22.29 1.45 -8.09
CA ASP A 125 22.28 0.92 -6.73
C ASP A 125 22.22 2.02 -5.66
N SER A 126 21.25 2.93 -5.80
CA SER A 126 21.03 4.03 -4.87
C SER A 126 19.54 4.22 -4.55
N ILE A 127 19.29 4.85 -3.41
CA ILE A 127 17.95 5.27 -3.00
C ILE A 127 17.95 6.76 -2.66
N SER A 128 16.81 7.42 -2.83
CA SER A 128 16.57 8.72 -2.22
C SER A 128 15.94 8.54 -0.85
N LEU A 129 16.38 9.34 0.12
CA LEU A 129 15.64 9.55 1.36
C LEU A 129 14.47 10.52 1.10
N THR A 130 13.52 10.60 2.03
CA THR A 130 12.35 11.49 1.92
C THR A 130 12.72 12.98 1.86
N ASN A 131 13.89 13.35 2.36
CA ASN A 131 14.46 14.70 2.25
C ASN A 131 15.18 14.98 0.92
N GLY A 132 15.18 14.01 -0.02
CA GLY A 132 15.82 14.12 -1.32
C GLY A 132 17.31 13.77 -1.34
N THR A 133 17.93 13.41 -0.22
CA THR A 133 19.34 12.95 -0.18
C THR A 133 19.46 11.61 -0.87
N ILE A 134 20.42 11.46 -1.78
CA ILE A 134 20.71 10.19 -2.46
C ILE A 134 21.82 9.46 -1.70
N VAL A 135 21.57 8.19 -1.38
CA VAL A 135 22.55 7.33 -0.71
C VAL A 135 22.72 6.01 -1.48
N PRO A 136 23.94 5.46 -1.54
CA PRO A 136 24.15 4.12 -2.12
C PRO A 136 23.52 3.07 -1.22
N TYR A 137 23.05 1.97 -1.82
CA TYR A 137 22.60 0.81 -1.08
C TYR A 137 23.19 -0.49 -1.62
N SER A 138 23.20 -1.51 -0.80
CA SER A 138 23.51 -2.89 -1.20
C SER A 138 22.58 -3.84 -0.45
N GLY A 139 21.78 -4.62 -1.18
CA GLY A 139 20.97 -5.72 -0.63
C GLY A 139 20.26 -5.38 0.69
N ASP A 140 20.63 -6.08 1.75
CA ASP A 140 20.02 -5.98 3.08
C ASP A 140 20.10 -4.58 3.73
N SER A 141 20.90 -3.67 3.19
CA SER A 141 21.03 -2.32 3.74
C SER A 141 19.74 -1.49 3.60
N ILE A 142 18.88 -1.79 2.63
CA ILE A 142 17.58 -1.12 2.47
C ILE A 142 16.69 -1.45 3.67
N VAL A 143 16.51 -2.74 3.98
CA VAL A 143 15.68 -3.19 5.12
C VAL A 143 16.18 -2.59 6.42
N THR A 144 17.50 -2.53 6.61
CA THR A 144 18.09 -1.92 7.80
C THR A 144 17.76 -0.44 7.92
N LEU A 145 17.85 0.30 6.82
CA LEU A 145 17.51 1.72 6.78
C LEU A 145 16.03 1.95 7.04
N GLU A 146 15.17 1.18 6.39
CA GLU A 146 13.72 1.25 6.58
C GLU A 146 13.32 0.97 8.03
N GLN A 147 13.94 -0.02 8.68
CA GLN A 147 13.73 -0.30 10.10
C GLN A 147 14.15 0.89 10.99
N GLN A 148 15.29 1.52 10.69
CA GLN A 148 15.76 2.68 11.46
C GLN A 148 14.79 3.87 11.33
N GLU A 149 14.28 4.15 10.13
CA GLU A 149 13.30 5.21 9.93
C GLU A 149 11.97 4.88 10.60
N LEU A 150 11.49 3.63 10.51
CA LEU A 150 10.28 3.21 11.21
C LEU A 150 10.42 3.35 12.73
N GLN A 151 11.52 2.88 13.33
CA GLN A 151 11.73 2.97 14.78
C GLN A 151 11.76 4.41 15.28
N LYS A 152 12.18 5.34 14.44
CA LYS A 152 12.26 6.76 14.75
C LYS A 152 10.90 7.47 14.63
N ASP A 153 10.14 7.16 13.56
CA ASP A 153 9.06 8.00 13.10
C ASP A 153 7.65 7.44 13.38
N VAL A 154 7.52 6.11 13.64
CA VAL A 154 6.21 5.52 13.93
C VAL A 154 6.07 5.09 15.40
N PRO A 155 4.84 4.98 15.94
CA PRO A 155 4.62 4.40 17.26
C PRO A 155 5.18 2.97 17.36
N ASN A 156 5.71 2.60 18.53
CA ASN A 156 6.33 1.28 18.75
C ASN A 156 5.42 0.11 18.37
N TRP A 157 4.11 0.20 18.58
CA TRP A 157 3.18 -0.86 18.24
C TRP A 157 3.05 -1.05 16.71
N VAL A 158 3.10 0.04 15.93
CA VAL A 158 3.13 -0.01 14.45
C VAL A 158 4.38 -0.74 13.99
N TYR A 159 5.56 -0.32 14.49
CA TYR A 159 6.82 -1.01 14.20
C TYR A 159 6.76 -2.49 14.56
N ASN A 160 6.25 -2.83 15.75
CA ASN A 160 6.20 -4.20 16.23
C ASN A 160 5.30 -5.11 15.37
N LEU A 161 4.17 -4.59 14.87
CA LEU A 161 3.31 -5.35 13.95
C LEU A 161 3.97 -5.54 12.58
N ILE A 162 4.58 -4.50 12.03
CA ILE A 162 5.34 -4.61 10.77
C ILE A 162 6.49 -5.61 10.94
N ALA A 163 7.28 -5.48 12.00
CA ALA A 163 8.39 -6.38 12.28
C ALA A 163 7.91 -7.83 12.47
N LYS A 164 6.78 -8.05 13.15
CA LYS A 164 6.20 -9.39 13.32
C LYS A 164 5.96 -10.05 11.97
N TYR A 165 5.26 -9.38 11.08
CA TYR A 165 4.77 -9.99 9.84
C TYR A 165 5.76 -9.90 8.67
N GLU A 166 6.54 -8.83 8.56
CA GLU A 166 7.44 -8.64 7.44
C GLU A 166 8.89 -9.06 7.68
N LEU A 167 9.33 -9.07 8.95
CA LEU A 167 10.75 -9.32 9.28
C LEU A 167 10.96 -10.62 10.08
N ASN A 168 9.98 -11.05 10.87
CA ASN A 168 10.16 -12.14 11.83
C ASN A 168 9.29 -13.38 11.56
N THR A 169 8.42 -13.33 10.55
CA THR A 169 7.56 -14.48 10.19
C THR A 169 8.02 -15.06 8.85
N PRO A 170 8.32 -16.37 8.79
CA PRO A 170 8.68 -17.02 7.53
C PRO A 170 7.62 -16.83 6.45
N PHE A 171 8.04 -16.55 5.22
CA PHE A 171 7.17 -16.33 4.07
C PHE A 171 7.56 -17.23 2.89
N GLY A 172 6.78 -18.28 2.65
CA GLY A 172 7.08 -19.24 1.60
C GLY A 172 8.44 -19.90 1.79
N GLN A 173 9.34 -19.71 0.82
CA GLN A 173 10.72 -20.19 0.88
C GLN A 173 11.71 -19.16 1.46
N TYR A 174 11.23 -17.95 1.77
CA TYR A 174 12.07 -16.86 2.29
C TYR A 174 12.03 -16.83 3.82
N PRO A 175 13.12 -16.36 4.48
CA PRO A 175 13.15 -16.16 5.92
C PRO A 175 12.01 -15.29 6.44
N ASN A 176 11.61 -14.29 5.63
CA ASN A 176 10.52 -13.37 5.91
C ASN A 176 10.00 -12.69 4.63
N LEU A 177 8.96 -11.87 4.73
CA LEU A 177 8.35 -11.20 3.57
C LEU A 177 9.28 -10.15 2.95
N ALA A 178 10.02 -9.37 3.75
CA ALA A 178 10.93 -8.35 3.23
C ALA A 178 12.04 -8.96 2.36
N ASP A 179 12.53 -10.17 2.71
CA ASP A 179 13.52 -10.90 1.92
C ASP A 179 12.96 -11.45 0.59
N ALA A 180 11.64 -11.52 0.44
CA ALA A 180 11.02 -11.91 -0.81
C ALA A 180 11.04 -10.77 -1.85
N GLY A 181 11.29 -9.53 -1.45
CA GLY A 181 11.50 -8.39 -2.34
C GLY A 181 12.83 -8.50 -3.09
N ASN A 182 12.92 -7.85 -4.25
CA ASN A 182 14.18 -7.76 -5.01
C ASN A 182 14.39 -6.33 -5.54
N PRO A 183 15.26 -5.53 -4.89
CA PRO A 183 16.03 -5.87 -3.66
C PRO A 183 15.12 -6.09 -2.43
N PRO A 184 15.61 -6.74 -1.37
CA PRO A 184 14.88 -6.87 -0.10
C PRO A 184 14.46 -5.50 0.44
N HIS A 185 13.19 -5.36 0.86
CA HIS A 185 12.61 -4.13 1.39
C HIS A 185 11.31 -4.40 2.15
N ILE A 186 10.92 -3.48 3.03
CA ILE A 186 9.63 -3.52 3.73
C ILE A 186 8.52 -3.05 2.78
N ALA A 187 7.45 -3.81 2.69
CA ALA A 187 6.33 -3.52 1.79
C ALA A 187 5.44 -2.39 2.33
N THR A 188 4.52 -1.91 1.48
CA THR A 188 3.46 -0.98 1.91
C THR A 188 2.50 -1.66 2.88
N VAL A 189 2.17 -0.98 3.97
CA VAL A 189 1.26 -1.46 5.01
C VAL A 189 0.17 -0.42 5.28
N ILE A 190 -1.07 -0.90 5.44
CA ILE A 190 -2.16 -0.13 6.04
C ILE A 190 -2.53 -0.81 7.36
N LEU A 191 -2.60 -0.04 8.44
CA LEU A 191 -3.08 -0.45 9.75
C LEU A 191 -4.29 0.39 10.12
N ILE A 192 -5.32 -0.24 10.68
CA ILE A 192 -6.52 0.43 11.18
C ILE A 192 -6.77 -0.08 12.59
N THR A 193 -6.74 0.81 13.58
CA THR A 193 -6.90 0.46 14.99
C THR A 193 -7.96 1.33 15.66
N GLY A 194 -8.71 0.73 16.56
CA GLY A 194 -9.76 1.40 17.33
C GLY A 194 -10.30 0.51 18.45
N PRO A 195 -11.39 0.92 19.10
CA PRO A 195 -11.95 0.22 20.26
C PRO A 195 -12.18 -1.27 20.09
N ASN A 196 -12.50 -1.72 18.88
CA ASN A 196 -12.79 -3.13 18.62
C ASN A 196 -11.58 -3.94 18.13
N GLY A 197 -10.37 -3.35 18.08
CA GLY A 197 -9.13 -4.03 17.74
C GLY A 197 -8.36 -3.39 16.58
N THR A 198 -7.46 -4.17 15.99
CA THR A 198 -6.52 -3.70 14.96
C THR A 198 -6.52 -4.63 13.75
N TRP A 199 -6.65 -4.05 12.57
CA TRP A 199 -6.57 -4.71 11.27
C TRP A 199 -5.34 -4.26 10.51
N MET A 200 -4.84 -5.13 9.65
CA MET A 200 -3.65 -4.89 8.84
C MET A 200 -3.81 -5.47 7.44
N ILE A 201 -3.28 -4.79 6.45
CA ILE A 201 -3.00 -5.33 5.12
C ILE A 201 -1.57 -4.93 4.73
N ILE A 202 -0.84 -5.88 4.14
CA ILE A 202 0.47 -5.66 3.53
C ILE A 202 0.29 -5.76 2.02
N GLY A 203 0.70 -4.74 1.28
CA GLY A 203 0.54 -4.64 -0.15
C GLY A 203 -0.78 -3.99 -0.57
N TYR A 204 -1.54 -4.65 -1.42
CA TYR A 204 -2.86 -4.22 -1.93
C TYR A 204 -3.85 -5.38 -1.84
N ASP A 205 -5.18 -5.13 -1.92
CA ASP A 205 -6.15 -6.21 -1.81
C ASP A 205 -6.29 -6.98 -3.13
N GLN A 206 -5.63 -8.16 -3.19
CA GLN A 206 -5.72 -9.04 -4.36
C GLN A 206 -7.03 -9.80 -4.46
N THR A 207 -7.84 -9.83 -3.38
CA THR A 207 -9.15 -10.51 -3.40
C THR A 207 -10.14 -9.76 -4.27
N LEU A 208 -9.96 -8.44 -4.41
CA LEU A 208 -10.73 -7.59 -5.32
C LEU A 208 -10.19 -7.66 -6.75
N ASN A 209 -8.88 -7.56 -6.90
CA ASN A 209 -8.22 -7.71 -8.20
C ASN A 209 -6.75 -8.11 -8.01
N SER A 210 -6.40 -9.33 -8.41
CA SER A 210 -5.06 -9.90 -8.19
C SER A 210 -3.94 -9.20 -8.98
N VAL A 211 -4.27 -8.36 -9.93
CA VAL A 211 -3.33 -7.61 -10.79
C VAL A 211 -3.67 -6.12 -10.86
N ALA A 212 -4.31 -5.58 -9.82
CA ALA A 212 -4.72 -4.18 -9.77
C ALA A 212 -3.59 -3.20 -10.15
N PRO A 213 -2.36 -3.29 -9.63
CA PRO A 213 -1.27 -2.36 -10.00
C PRO A 213 -1.01 -2.33 -11.52
N TYR A 214 -1.12 -3.47 -12.20
CA TYR A 214 -0.97 -3.55 -13.65
C TYR A 214 -2.05 -2.75 -14.39
N TYR A 215 -3.30 -2.85 -13.96
CA TYR A 215 -4.38 -2.09 -14.58
C TYR A 215 -4.24 -0.59 -14.35
N PHE A 216 -3.81 -0.16 -13.16
CA PHE A 216 -3.47 1.25 -12.94
C PHE A 216 -2.39 1.72 -13.91
N ALA A 217 -1.30 0.97 -14.06
CA ALA A 217 -0.18 1.31 -14.95
C ALA A 217 -0.59 1.35 -16.44
N THR A 218 -1.55 0.53 -16.84
CA THR A 218 -2.01 0.40 -18.24
C THR A 218 -3.31 1.14 -18.54
N SER A 219 -3.89 1.85 -17.57
CA SER A 219 -5.15 2.59 -17.73
C SER A 219 -5.04 3.80 -18.65
N GLY A 220 -3.82 4.28 -18.89
CA GLY A 220 -3.60 5.53 -19.62
C GLY A 220 -3.92 6.80 -18.83
N TYR A 221 -4.38 6.69 -17.57
CA TYR A 221 -4.55 7.87 -16.71
C TYR A 221 -3.20 8.39 -16.24
N THR A 222 -3.01 9.70 -16.32
CA THR A 222 -1.97 10.36 -15.54
C THR A 222 -2.42 10.53 -14.08
N PRO A 223 -1.49 10.64 -13.11
CA PRO A 223 -1.85 10.94 -11.72
C PRO A 223 -2.72 12.20 -11.58
N GLN A 224 -2.43 13.23 -12.37
CA GLN A 224 -3.14 14.51 -12.35
C GLN A 224 -4.58 14.39 -12.89
N GLU A 225 -4.77 13.65 -13.98
CA GLU A 225 -6.11 13.40 -14.55
C GLU A 225 -6.98 12.60 -13.60
N LEU A 226 -6.43 11.52 -13.01
CA LEU A 226 -7.16 10.69 -12.07
C LEU A 226 -7.52 11.50 -10.81
N TYR A 227 -6.58 12.28 -10.26
CA TYR A 227 -6.82 13.16 -9.13
C TYR A 227 -7.85 14.24 -9.44
N GLY A 228 -7.80 14.85 -10.63
CA GLY A 228 -8.75 15.87 -11.07
C GLY A 228 -10.21 15.41 -11.07
N ASN A 229 -10.47 14.11 -11.21
CA ASN A 229 -11.80 13.50 -11.09
C ASN A 229 -12.10 13.13 -9.62
N ILE A 230 -11.25 12.32 -9.01
CA ILE A 230 -11.51 11.73 -7.67
C ILE A 230 -11.59 12.80 -6.59
N SER A 231 -10.80 13.88 -6.67
CA SER A 231 -10.86 14.99 -5.72
C SER A 231 -12.19 15.74 -5.72
N LYS A 232 -12.98 15.59 -6.79
CA LYS A 232 -14.34 16.13 -6.90
C LYS A 232 -15.42 15.13 -6.49
N GLY A 233 -15.03 13.95 -5.97
CA GLY A 233 -15.94 12.85 -5.66
C GLY A 233 -16.48 12.14 -6.91
N VAL A 234 -15.82 12.30 -8.06
CA VAL A 234 -16.25 11.71 -9.34
C VAL A 234 -15.31 10.57 -9.69
N ILE A 235 -15.85 9.36 -9.75
CA ILE A 235 -15.13 8.24 -10.37
C ILE A 235 -15.24 8.39 -11.89
N PRO A 236 -14.11 8.36 -12.63
CA PRO A 236 -14.13 8.52 -14.07
C PRO A 236 -15.06 7.51 -14.74
N LYS A 237 -15.97 8.01 -15.59
CA LYS A 237 -16.80 7.14 -16.42
C LYS A 237 -15.98 6.67 -17.61
N VAL A 238 -15.88 5.35 -17.77
CA VAL A 238 -15.14 4.76 -18.87
C VAL A 238 -16.01 4.66 -20.11
N ASN A 239 -15.56 5.29 -21.21
CA ASN A 239 -16.16 5.08 -22.52
C ASN A 239 -15.53 3.83 -23.13
N VAL A 240 -16.32 2.78 -23.31
CA VAL A 240 -15.84 1.50 -23.87
C VAL A 240 -15.77 1.52 -25.40
N THR A 241 -16.35 2.53 -26.06
CA THR A 241 -16.37 2.62 -27.51
C THR A 241 -15.09 3.29 -28.02
N SER A 242 -14.28 2.58 -28.76
CA SER A 242 -13.04 3.08 -29.40
C SER A 242 -11.92 3.52 -28.43
N ASN A 243 -11.99 3.12 -27.16
CA ASN A 243 -10.97 3.41 -26.17
C ASN A 243 -10.06 2.20 -25.95
N PRO A 244 -8.78 2.23 -26.37
CA PRO A 244 -7.86 1.11 -26.21
C PRO A 244 -7.54 0.79 -24.73
N TYR A 245 -7.79 1.74 -23.83
CA TYR A 245 -7.54 1.59 -22.38
C TYR A 245 -8.81 1.22 -21.60
N ALA A 246 -9.96 1.08 -22.25
CA ALA A 246 -11.27 0.95 -21.59
C ALA A 246 -11.30 -0.14 -20.52
N TYR A 247 -10.75 -1.31 -20.83
CA TYR A 247 -10.72 -2.43 -19.88
C TYR A 247 -9.88 -2.11 -18.64
N ALA A 248 -8.65 -1.63 -18.83
CA ALA A 248 -7.78 -1.27 -17.70
C ALA A 248 -8.37 -0.11 -16.88
N GLN A 249 -9.05 0.85 -17.52
CA GLN A 249 -9.75 1.93 -16.83
C GLN A 249 -10.92 1.41 -15.98
N LEU A 250 -11.70 0.46 -16.49
CA LEU A 250 -12.78 -0.18 -15.74
C LEU A 250 -12.24 -0.89 -14.52
N GLU A 251 -11.22 -1.74 -14.67
CA GLU A 251 -10.58 -2.45 -13.58
C GLU A 251 -10.00 -1.48 -12.52
N THR A 252 -9.33 -0.42 -12.98
CA THR A 252 -8.79 0.63 -12.09
C THR A 252 -9.89 1.32 -11.29
N THR A 253 -10.96 1.76 -11.94
CA THR A 253 -12.03 2.50 -11.27
C THR A 253 -12.87 1.62 -10.36
N SER A 254 -13.13 0.36 -10.74
CA SER A 254 -13.78 -0.64 -9.89
C SER A 254 -12.96 -0.92 -8.63
N TYR A 255 -11.66 -1.17 -8.80
CA TYR A 255 -10.76 -1.39 -7.67
C TYR A 255 -10.76 -0.21 -6.69
N ILE A 256 -10.66 1.03 -7.17
CA ILE A 256 -10.70 2.22 -6.32
C ILE A 256 -11.97 2.25 -5.46
N GLN A 257 -13.13 1.97 -6.07
CA GLN A 257 -14.41 2.00 -5.37
C GLN A 257 -14.56 0.85 -4.36
N GLU A 258 -14.23 -0.36 -4.77
CA GLU A 258 -14.39 -1.56 -3.97
C GLU A 258 -13.43 -1.56 -2.77
N GLU A 259 -12.18 -1.21 -2.99
CA GLU A 259 -11.17 -1.12 -1.92
C GLU A 259 -11.44 0.06 -0.99
N ALA A 260 -11.91 1.20 -1.47
CA ALA A 260 -12.36 2.29 -0.62
C ALA A 260 -13.52 1.86 0.29
N GLN A 261 -14.48 1.08 -0.24
CA GLN A 261 -15.56 0.53 0.55
C GLN A 261 -15.07 -0.50 1.59
N GLN A 262 -14.09 -1.31 1.22
CA GLN A 262 -13.44 -2.26 2.15
C GLN A 262 -12.76 -1.52 3.30
N ILE A 263 -11.98 -0.48 3.01
CA ILE A 263 -11.35 0.39 4.02
C ILE A 263 -12.41 1.01 4.94
N LEU A 264 -13.50 1.54 4.38
CA LEU A 264 -14.61 2.10 5.15
C LEU A 264 -15.29 1.05 6.08
N ASN A 265 -15.42 -0.19 5.60
CA ASN A 265 -15.96 -1.30 6.39
C ASN A 265 -15.03 -1.64 7.56
N VAL A 266 -13.73 -1.76 7.32
CA VAL A 266 -12.73 -2.03 8.37
C VAL A 266 -12.68 -0.88 9.39
N ILE A 267 -12.77 0.38 8.96
CA ILE A 267 -12.88 1.53 9.88
C ILE A 267 -14.12 1.40 10.78
N LYS A 268 -15.28 1.02 10.22
CA LYS A 268 -16.51 0.80 11.00
C LYS A 268 -16.40 -0.39 11.95
N GLU A 269 -15.75 -1.46 11.54
CA GLU A 269 -15.50 -2.62 12.41
C GLU A 269 -14.57 -2.27 13.58
N ALA A 270 -13.63 -1.36 13.37
CA ALA A 270 -12.70 -0.87 14.39
C ALA A 270 -13.36 0.09 15.41
N MET A 271 -14.45 0.78 15.04
CA MET A 271 -15.24 1.65 15.92
C MET A 271 -15.98 0.85 17.01
#